data_2534bf574ded918c9ed21c22b0aa8da1
#
_entry.id   2534bf574ded918c9ed21c22b0aa8da1
#
_cell.length_a   1.000
_cell.length_b   1.000
_cell.length_c   1.000
_cell.angle_alpha   90.00
_cell.angle_beta   90.00
_cell.angle_gamma   90.00
#
_symmetry.space_group_name_H-M   'P 1'
#
loop_
_entity.id
_entity.type
_entity.pdbx_description
1 polymer ?
#
loop_
_entity_poly.entity_id
_entity_poly.type
_entity_poly.pdbx_seq_one_letter_code
_entity_poly.pdbx_strand_id
1 'polypeptide(L)'
;PSEGITAAAAASAISAAPAAGPADAGERMGAAGSAPAMGPPGTAGSPTASRWAWEPPLAAVLLVLVGWRTEVAGGLLISDCVALAALPVTWSAVRRSRRFALLLMLALLAAATGWALSLAAYEHFIVVSSIQRSQLLLAVGLPAAVAAFAWGRERLGLEGAAIALGIGMILSNLHFLRSSDNPWKFGLGAPVSIVTLAIACRFGRGAQLVTAAVLGGLYLVHDSRAATGMLMLIVALLILQIVSAKLTITAPSPARMRARQILLLVGLTCAATLAVVAASLAGYLGKEVQQRTMLQSHGTNNLILAARPELGASWELLTHRPWGYGAGVQPRYEDVRTAMQGMASLNYNPDNGYVRNYMFGHGFELHSGLVDAWIALSLPGAALVAFAVWLGLRALWDNLGTAHLKSWLLFAMLFVLLNSAVGPLSVLPAYFVLGAGAALHAGKAPPPHQPSRQRMSA
;
A
#
# COMPACT_ATOMS: atom_id res chain seq x y z
N PRO A 1 1.07 -30.64 -31.34
CA PRO A 1 1.26 -30.04 -32.62
C PRO A 1 1.08 -28.53 -32.49
N SER A 2 2.13 -27.86 -32.48
CA SER A 2 2.80 -26.87 -33.33
C SER A 2 1.90 -26.11 -34.30
N GLU A 3 1.97 -24.79 -34.14
CA GLU A 3 1.95 -23.71 -35.14
C GLU A 3 1.83 -22.42 -34.34
N GLY A 4 2.74 -21.50 -34.23
CA GLY A 4 3.70 -20.98 -35.20
C GLY A 4 3.07 -19.82 -35.97
N ILE A 5 2.99 -18.57 -35.36
CA ILE A 5 2.79 -17.36 -36.17
C ILE A 5 3.66 -16.24 -35.59
N THR A 6 4.69 -15.94 -36.38
CA THR A 6 5.52 -14.75 -36.38
C THR A 6 4.78 -13.58 -37.08
N ALA A 7 4.91 -12.37 -36.54
CA ALA A 7 4.73 -11.11 -37.29
C ALA A 7 5.52 -10.03 -36.53
N ALA A 8 6.62 -9.65 -36.98
CA ALA A 8 7.06 -8.69 -37.95
C ALA A 8 6.80 -7.23 -37.56
N ALA A 9 7.93 -6.54 -37.45
CA ALA A 9 8.21 -5.15 -37.19
C ALA A 9 7.53 -4.19 -38.19
N ALA A 10 7.26 -2.97 -37.74
CA ALA A 10 7.30 -1.78 -38.57
C ALA A 10 7.77 -0.58 -37.70
N ALA A 11 9.01 -0.22 -37.96
CA ALA A 11 9.53 1.10 -37.66
C ALA A 11 9.12 2.05 -38.78
N SER A 12 8.76 3.29 -38.46
CA SER A 12 8.94 4.41 -39.40
C SER A 12 9.06 5.71 -38.61
N ALA A 13 10.20 6.33 -38.83
CA ALA A 13 10.58 7.67 -38.47
C ALA A 13 9.86 8.69 -39.36
N ILE A 14 9.66 9.92 -38.83
CA ILE A 14 9.71 11.20 -39.54
C ILE A 14 9.88 12.28 -38.49
N SER A 15 11.00 12.85 -38.45
CA SER A 15 11.66 14.14 -38.63
C SER A 15 10.76 15.23 -39.25
N ALA A 16 10.68 16.38 -38.56
CA ALA A 16 10.84 17.72 -39.09
C ALA A 16 10.58 18.80 -38.06
N ALA A 17 11.60 19.58 -37.72
CA ALA A 17 11.45 20.97 -37.32
C ALA A 17 11.34 21.83 -38.60
N PRO A 18 10.71 23.00 -38.54
CA PRO A 18 11.53 24.18 -38.77
C PRO A 18 11.19 25.44 -37.91
N ALA A 19 12.20 26.18 -37.67
CA ALA A 19 12.48 27.58 -38.06
C ALA A 19 11.84 28.70 -37.24
N ALA A 20 12.76 29.51 -36.81
CA ALA A 20 12.66 30.82 -36.17
C ALA A 20 12.12 31.91 -37.11
N GLY A 21 11.60 32.97 -36.49
CA GLY A 21 11.39 34.29 -37.12
C GLY A 21 11.12 35.35 -36.05
N PRO A 22 11.36 36.62 -36.33
CA PRO A 22 12.24 37.44 -35.46
C PRO A 22 11.53 38.53 -34.63
N ALA A 23 12.35 39.06 -33.76
CA ALA A 23 12.30 40.31 -33.02
C ALA A 23 11.35 41.43 -33.49
N ASP A 24 10.74 42.06 -32.50
CA ASP A 24 10.47 43.49 -32.63
C ASP A 24 10.84 44.24 -31.34
N ALA A 25 11.68 45.27 -31.53
CA ALA A 25 12.21 46.16 -30.53
C ALA A 25 11.27 47.35 -30.32
N GLY A 26 10.96 47.65 -29.09
CA GLY A 26 10.20 48.81 -28.72
C GLY A 26 10.85 49.52 -27.55
N GLU A 27 11.75 50.44 -27.87
CA GLU A 27 12.27 51.47 -26.95
C GLU A 27 11.14 52.29 -26.32
N ARG A 28 11.20 52.49 -24.99
CA ARG A 28 10.74 53.74 -24.37
C ARG A 28 11.69 54.10 -23.25
N MET A 29 12.46 55.16 -23.54
CA MET A 29 13.14 56.03 -22.57
C MET A 29 12.13 56.71 -21.67
N GLY A 30 12.50 56.92 -20.44
CA GLY A 30 11.96 58.04 -19.67
C GLY A 30 12.00 57.89 -18.18
N ALA A 31 12.90 58.63 -17.59
CA ALA A 31 12.82 59.42 -16.38
C ALA A 31 13.60 58.95 -15.15
N ALA A 32 14.58 59.77 -14.88
CA ALA A 32 15.47 59.78 -13.72
C ALA A 32 14.75 60.08 -12.39
N GLY A 33 15.34 59.54 -11.31
CA GLY A 33 15.32 60.26 -10.04
C GLY A 33 14.71 59.54 -8.88
N SER A 34 15.53 58.89 -8.10
CA SER A 34 15.66 59.12 -6.66
C SER A 34 16.50 57.99 -6.04
N ALA A 35 17.50 58.37 -5.28
CA ALA A 35 18.42 57.47 -4.59
C ALA A 35 17.67 56.61 -3.55
N PRO A 36 18.00 55.31 -3.43
CA PRO A 36 17.42 54.51 -2.38
C PRO A 36 18.08 54.82 -1.03
N ALA A 37 17.25 55.13 -0.05
CA ALA A 37 17.61 55.19 1.35
C ALA A 37 18.19 53.82 1.78
N MET A 38 19.35 53.86 2.43
CA MET A 38 19.95 52.68 3.07
C MET A 38 18.95 52.10 4.08
N GLY A 39 18.41 50.94 3.78
CA GLY A 39 17.65 50.14 4.71
C GLY A 39 18.55 49.58 5.82
N PRO A 40 18.00 49.29 7.00
CA PRO A 40 18.77 48.78 8.13
C PRO A 40 19.42 47.43 7.80
N PRO A 41 20.59 47.13 8.40
CA PRO A 41 21.33 45.90 8.12
C PRO A 41 20.52 44.68 8.53
N GLY A 42 20.56 43.73 7.67
CA GLY A 42 19.85 42.48 7.61
C GLY A 42 19.45 41.83 8.93
N THR A 43 18.20 41.50 9.03
CA THR A 43 17.72 40.44 9.88
C THR A 43 18.49 39.18 9.54
N ALA A 44 19.33 38.75 10.48
CA ALA A 44 20.01 37.49 10.42
C ALA A 44 18.99 36.40 10.09
N GLY A 45 19.10 35.82 8.93
CA GLY A 45 18.32 34.66 8.53
C GLY A 45 18.40 33.66 9.64
N SER A 46 17.25 33.20 10.14
CA SER A 46 17.19 32.04 11.04
C SER A 46 18.08 30.93 10.46
N PRO A 47 18.95 30.32 11.25
CA PRO A 47 19.78 29.25 10.75
C PRO A 47 18.86 28.12 10.28
N THR A 48 18.60 28.07 8.99
CA THR A 48 18.11 26.85 8.35
C THR A 48 19.21 25.83 8.65
N ALA A 49 18.91 24.92 9.58
CA ALA A 49 19.82 23.84 9.95
C ALA A 49 20.39 23.27 8.64
N SER A 50 21.66 23.42 8.42
CA SER A 50 22.36 22.97 7.22
C SER A 50 22.15 21.47 7.13
N ARG A 51 21.20 21.04 6.29
CA ARG A 51 21.03 19.63 6.00
C ARG A 51 22.28 19.19 5.27
N TRP A 52 22.97 18.21 5.83
CA TRP A 52 24.16 17.65 5.21
C TRP A 52 23.81 17.12 3.83
N ALA A 53 24.62 17.42 2.82
CA ALA A 53 24.36 17.02 1.43
C ALA A 53 24.21 15.48 1.24
N TRP A 54 24.72 14.69 2.17
CA TRP A 54 24.62 13.23 2.16
C TRP A 54 23.31 12.66 2.76
N GLU A 55 22.53 13.44 3.50
CA GLU A 55 21.28 12.95 4.13
C GLU A 55 20.23 12.44 3.13
N PRO A 56 19.92 13.13 2.00
CA PRO A 56 18.96 12.61 1.03
C PRO A 56 19.38 11.29 0.38
N PRO A 57 20.63 11.10 -0.12
CA PRO A 57 21.03 9.82 -0.68
C PRO A 57 21.02 8.70 0.38
N LEU A 58 21.43 8.98 1.62
CA LEU A 58 21.34 8.01 2.71
C LEU A 58 19.91 7.61 2.98
N ALA A 59 18.99 8.57 3.01
CA ALA A 59 17.57 8.29 3.20
C ALA A 59 16.99 7.44 2.07
N ALA A 60 17.42 7.67 0.83
CA ALA A 60 16.99 6.86 -0.31
C ALA A 60 17.49 5.42 -0.18
N VAL A 61 18.78 5.22 0.12
CA VAL A 61 19.39 3.89 0.33
C VAL A 61 18.71 3.16 1.48
N LEU A 62 18.51 3.83 2.62
CA LEU A 62 17.82 3.25 3.78
C LEU A 62 16.43 2.76 3.40
N LEU A 63 15.64 3.56 2.68
CA LEU A 63 14.28 3.17 2.29
C LEU A 63 14.26 2.06 1.24
N VAL A 64 15.22 2.01 0.33
CA VAL A 64 15.38 0.87 -0.58
C VAL A 64 15.64 -0.40 0.21
N LEU A 65 16.56 -0.38 1.18
CA LEU A 65 16.87 -1.55 2.01
C LEU A 65 15.67 -1.96 2.90
N VAL A 66 14.93 -0.99 3.45
CA VAL A 66 13.69 -1.26 4.21
C VAL A 66 12.58 -1.85 3.32
N GLY A 67 12.52 -1.49 2.05
CA GLY A 67 11.61 -2.10 1.08
C GLY A 67 12.06 -3.49 0.62
N TRP A 68 13.34 -3.83 0.76
CA TRP A 68 13.92 -5.08 0.29
C TRP A 68 13.76 -6.20 1.32
N ARG A 69 12.64 -6.91 1.25
CA ARG A 69 12.23 -7.94 2.20
C ARG A 69 12.73 -9.35 1.82
N THR A 70 14.02 -9.48 1.56
CA THR A 70 14.65 -10.77 1.26
C THR A 70 15.22 -11.39 2.54
N GLU A 71 15.01 -12.68 2.71
CA GLU A 71 15.59 -13.44 3.82
C GLU A 71 17.09 -13.61 3.63
N VAL A 72 17.86 -13.31 4.68
CA VAL A 72 19.32 -13.53 4.70
C VAL A 72 19.64 -14.90 5.26
N ALA A 73 19.08 -15.21 6.43
CA ALA A 73 19.29 -16.49 7.10
C ALA A 73 18.24 -16.71 8.20
N GLY A 74 17.71 -17.93 8.29
CA GLY A 74 16.96 -18.41 9.45
C GLY A 74 15.80 -17.52 9.89
N GLY A 75 15.06 -16.93 8.95
CA GLY A 75 13.92 -16.04 9.23
C GLY A 75 14.27 -14.56 9.40
N LEU A 76 15.53 -14.16 9.24
CA LEU A 76 15.97 -12.76 9.31
C LEU A 76 15.80 -12.09 7.94
N LEU A 77 14.99 -11.04 7.88
CA LEU A 77 14.80 -10.23 6.68
C LEU A 77 15.72 -8.99 6.71
N ILE A 78 16.31 -8.64 5.56
CA ILE A 78 17.13 -7.43 5.39
C ILE A 78 16.37 -6.21 5.90
N SER A 79 15.11 -6.07 5.48
CA SER A 79 14.25 -4.93 5.83
C SER A 79 14.15 -4.71 7.34
N ASP A 80 13.91 -5.78 8.10
CA ASP A 80 13.66 -5.69 9.53
C ASP A 80 14.96 -5.41 10.29
N CYS A 81 16.07 -6.07 9.91
CA CYS A 81 17.39 -5.84 10.48
C CYS A 81 17.86 -4.39 10.24
N VAL A 82 17.75 -3.89 9.01
CA VAL A 82 18.16 -2.53 8.65
C VAL A 82 17.27 -1.49 9.35
N ALA A 83 15.94 -1.70 9.37
CA ALA A 83 15.02 -0.78 10.03
C ALA A 83 15.31 -0.67 11.54
N LEU A 84 15.55 -1.80 12.22
CA LEU A 84 15.89 -1.83 13.64
C LEU A 84 17.26 -1.18 13.90
N ALA A 85 18.28 -1.47 13.09
CA ALA A 85 19.61 -0.86 13.21
C ALA A 85 19.56 0.66 12.97
N ALA A 86 18.70 1.15 12.08
CA ALA A 86 18.52 2.57 11.79
C ALA A 86 17.62 3.29 12.81
N LEU A 87 16.94 2.57 13.73
CA LEU A 87 15.98 3.16 14.66
C LEU A 87 16.56 4.30 15.52
N PRO A 88 17.79 4.24 16.04
CA PRO A 88 18.38 5.36 16.82
C PRO A 88 18.43 6.66 16.03
N VAL A 89 18.76 6.60 14.73
CA VAL A 89 18.84 7.76 13.84
C VAL A 89 17.43 8.26 13.48
N THR A 90 16.51 7.35 13.20
CA THR A 90 15.16 7.66 12.70
C THR A 90 14.17 8.00 13.82
N TRP A 91 14.52 7.70 15.08
CA TRP A 91 13.70 7.95 16.26
C TRP A 91 13.26 9.40 16.41
N SER A 92 14.13 10.34 16.05
CA SER A 92 13.85 11.78 16.13
C SER A 92 12.59 12.20 15.35
N ALA A 93 12.30 11.56 14.23
CA ALA A 93 11.16 11.86 13.37
C ALA A 93 9.80 11.44 13.99
N VAL A 94 9.80 10.47 14.91
CA VAL A 94 8.56 9.82 15.41
C VAL A 94 8.35 9.92 16.92
N ARG A 95 9.40 10.22 17.71
CA ARG A 95 9.39 10.17 19.20
C ARG A 95 8.29 11.01 19.86
N ARG A 96 7.83 12.08 19.23
CA ARG A 96 6.78 12.97 19.75
C ARG A 96 5.37 12.54 19.33
N SER A 97 5.23 11.53 18.49
CA SER A 97 3.95 11.07 17.97
C SER A 97 3.29 10.06 18.92
N ARG A 98 2.16 10.42 19.52
CA ARG A 98 1.35 9.49 20.33
C ARG A 98 0.89 8.28 19.50
N ARG A 99 0.64 8.46 18.21
CA ARG A 99 0.25 7.37 17.30
C ARG A 99 1.40 6.38 17.10
N PHE A 100 2.61 6.89 16.99
CA PHE A 100 3.79 6.04 16.91
C PHE A 100 4.03 5.27 18.22
N ALA A 101 3.87 5.91 19.38
CA ALA A 101 4.00 5.26 20.67
C ALA A 101 2.98 4.11 20.81
N LEU A 102 1.73 4.31 20.36
CA LEU A 102 0.71 3.25 20.37
C LEU A 102 1.07 2.11 19.39
N LEU A 103 1.57 2.43 18.18
CA LEU A 103 2.03 1.43 17.21
C LEU A 103 3.15 0.57 17.81
N LEU A 104 4.14 1.21 18.44
CA LEU A 104 5.26 0.53 19.11
C LEU A 104 4.78 -0.34 20.28
N MET A 105 3.88 0.18 21.11
CA MET A 105 3.30 -0.58 22.22
C MET A 105 2.57 -1.83 21.73
N LEU A 106 1.72 -1.71 20.71
CA LEU A 106 1.01 -2.84 20.12
C LEU A 106 1.99 -3.86 19.52
N ALA A 107 3.06 -3.40 18.86
CA ALA A 107 4.10 -4.26 18.30
C ALA A 107 4.85 -5.05 19.39
N LEU A 108 5.22 -4.40 20.47
CA LEU A 108 5.89 -5.06 21.61
C LEU A 108 4.97 -6.06 22.30
N LEU A 109 3.70 -5.71 22.50
CA LEU A 109 2.70 -6.63 23.07
C LEU A 109 2.47 -7.83 22.13
N ALA A 110 2.35 -7.60 20.82
CA ALA A 110 2.19 -8.65 19.82
C ALA A 110 3.40 -9.61 19.81
N ALA A 111 4.62 -9.08 19.83
CA ALA A 111 5.82 -9.89 19.90
C ALA A 111 5.90 -10.69 21.21
N ALA A 112 5.59 -10.05 22.35
CA ALA A 112 5.61 -10.71 23.66
C ALA A 112 4.57 -11.84 23.76
N THR A 113 3.33 -11.58 23.29
CA THR A 113 2.26 -12.60 23.32
C THR A 113 2.54 -13.73 22.33
N GLY A 114 3.00 -13.42 21.11
CA GLY A 114 3.38 -14.44 20.12
C GLY A 114 4.50 -15.33 20.62
N TRP A 115 5.50 -14.76 21.27
CA TRP A 115 6.60 -15.51 21.88
C TRP A 115 6.14 -16.36 23.09
N ALA A 116 5.35 -15.78 24.00
CA ALA A 116 4.82 -16.50 25.16
C ALA A 116 3.95 -17.69 24.75
N LEU A 117 3.08 -17.52 23.76
CA LEU A 117 2.27 -18.61 23.22
C LEU A 117 3.14 -19.69 22.56
N SER A 118 4.22 -19.31 21.85
CA SER A 118 5.16 -20.28 21.31
C SER A 118 5.83 -21.10 22.40
N LEU A 119 6.25 -20.46 23.51
CA LEU A 119 6.83 -21.19 24.64
C LEU A 119 5.84 -22.20 25.23
N ALA A 120 4.58 -21.79 25.41
CA ALA A 120 3.52 -22.69 25.91
C ALA A 120 3.17 -23.80 24.90
N ALA A 121 3.45 -23.58 23.61
CA ALA A 121 3.15 -24.54 22.55
C ALA A 121 4.21 -25.65 22.41
N TYR A 122 5.46 -25.46 22.88
CA TYR A 122 6.56 -26.40 22.65
C TYR A 122 6.29 -27.84 23.11
N GLU A 123 5.47 -28.04 24.12
CA GLU A 123 5.15 -29.40 24.62
C GLU A 123 4.18 -30.15 23.71
N HIS A 124 3.38 -29.44 22.91
CA HIS A 124 2.26 -30.01 22.18
C HIS A 124 2.31 -29.77 20.67
N PHE A 125 3.17 -28.87 20.20
CA PHE A 125 3.26 -28.45 18.81
C PHE A 125 4.70 -28.41 18.32
N ILE A 126 4.88 -28.54 17.03
CA ILE A 126 6.15 -28.25 16.37
C ILE A 126 6.26 -26.72 16.21
N VAL A 127 7.33 -26.14 16.72
CA VAL A 127 7.65 -24.72 16.57
C VAL A 127 8.86 -24.56 15.67
N VAL A 128 8.67 -23.94 14.50
CA VAL A 128 9.74 -23.70 13.53
C VAL A 128 10.41 -22.38 13.83
N SER A 129 11.66 -22.45 14.32
CA SER A 129 12.41 -21.28 14.84
C SER A 129 12.63 -20.18 13.79
N SER A 130 12.77 -20.50 12.49
CA SER A 130 12.93 -19.50 11.43
C SER A 130 11.63 -18.72 11.22
N ILE A 131 10.50 -19.40 11.19
CA ILE A 131 9.16 -18.78 11.07
C ILE A 131 8.86 -17.95 12.32
N GLN A 132 9.15 -18.50 13.51
CA GLN A 132 8.99 -17.79 14.79
C GLN A 132 9.75 -16.46 14.77
N ARG A 133 11.02 -16.48 14.41
CA ARG A 133 11.85 -15.26 14.33
C ARG A 133 11.31 -14.27 13.31
N SER A 134 10.95 -14.73 12.12
CA SER A 134 10.39 -13.87 11.07
C SER A 134 9.11 -13.17 11.53
N GLN A 135 8.19 -13.88 12.19
CA GLN A 135 6.93 -13.30 12.67
C GLN A 135 7.14 -12.33 13.84
N LEU A 136 8.04 -12.63 14.77
CA LEU A 136 8.38 -11.71 15.87
C LEU A 136 9.10 -10.46 15.36
N LEU A 137 10.05 -10.62 14.42
CA LEU A 137 10.75 -9.49 13.81
C LEU A 137 9.83 -8.64 12.95
N LEU A 138 8.85 -9.23 12.26
CA LEU A 138 7.82 -8.47 11.56
C LEU A 138 7.07 -7.55 12.52
N ALA A 139 6.70 -8.03 13.70
CA ALA A 139 5.98 -7.22 14.67
C ALA A 139 6.83 -6.01 15.13
N VAL A 140 8.08 -6.23 15.59
CA VAL A 140 8.93 -5.14 16.09
C VAL A 140 9.61 -4.33 14.99
N GLY A 141 9.83 -4.92 13.83
CA GLY A 141 10.40 -4.27 12.63
C GLY A 141 9.45 -3.27 12.00
N LEU A 142 8.13 -3.52 12.05
CA LEU A 142 7.13 -2.62 11.47
C LEU A 142 7.21 -1.18 12.02
N PRO A 143 7.21 -0.91 13.34
CA PRO A 143 7.40 0.45 13.84
C PRO A 143 8.75 1.06 13.43
N ALA A 144 9.82 0.27 13.41
CA ALA A 144 11.14 0.74 13.00
C ALA A 144 11.15 1.15 11.53
N ALA A 145 10.54 0.37 10.64
CA ALA A 145 10.38 0.68 9.22
C ALA A 145 9.50 1.93 9.00
N VAL A 146 8.44 2.10 9.79
CA VAL A 146 7.59 3.31 9.77
C VAL A 146 8.40 4.54 10.23
N ALA A 147 9.26 4.41 11.24
CA ALA A 147 10.15 5.48 11.67
C ALA A 147 11.16 5.85 10.57
N ALA A 148 11.74 4.85 9.90
CA ALA A 148 12.65 5.05 8.76
C ALA A 148 11.94 5.77 7.61
N PHE A 149 10.70 5.40 7.30
CA PHE A 149 9.90 6.08 6.27
C PHE A 149 9.58 7.52 6.65
N ALA A 150 9.17 7.78 7.89
CA ALA A 150 8.90 9.14 8.37
C ALA A 150 10.14 10.02 8.29
N TRP A 151 11.30 9.50 8.71
CA TRP A 151 12.60 10.17 8.62
C TRP A 151 13.02 10.42 7.17
N GLY A 152 12.88 9.44 6.29
CA GLY A 152 13.20 9.57 4.86
C GLY A 152 12.28 10.56 4.14
N ARG A 153 10.99 10.59 4.50
CA ARG A 153 10.02 11.55 3.96
C ARG A 153 10.40 13.01 4.26
N GLU A 154 10.95 13.30 5.43
CA GLU A 154 11.41 14.66 5.77
C GLU A 154 12.55 15.14 4.86
N ARG A 155 13.28 14.20 4.22
CA ARG A 155 14.46 14.46 3.38
C ARG A 155 14.18 14.38 1.89
N LEU A 156 13.36 13.42 1.48
CA LEU A 156 13.06 13.13 0.07
C LEU A 156 11.70 13.67 -0.39
N GLY A 157 10.89 14.17 0.55
CA GLY A 157 9.47 14.37 0.31
C GLY A 157 8.69 13.05 0.30
N LEU A 158 7.35 13.15 0.32
CA LEU A 158 6.49 11.96 0.44
C LEU A 158 6.60 11.04 -0.78
N GLU A 159 6.58 11.60 -1.99
CA GLU A 159 6.70 10.85 -3.24
C GLU A 159 8.10 10.23 -3.39
N GLY A 160 9.16 10.97 -3.00
CA GLY A 160 10.52 10.45 -3.03
C GLY A 160 10.73 9.26 -2.09
N ALA A 161 10.15 9.34 -0.90
CA ALA A 161 10.18 8.23 0.06
C ALA A 161 9.40 7.00 -0.45
N ALA A 162 8.22 7.22 -1.06
CA ALA A 162 7.42 6.14 -1.64
C ALA A 162 8.14 5.47 -2.82
N ILE A 163 8.83 6.25 -3.68
CA ILE A 163 9.62 5.73 -4.80
C ILE A 163 10.78 4.88 -4.26
N ALA A 164 11.54 5.39 -3.29
CA ALA A 164 12.69 4.66 -2.74
C ALA A 164 12.27 3.34 -2.09
N LEU A 165 11.22 3.35 -1.24
CA LEU A 165 10.68 2.13 -0.65
C LEU A 165 10.16 1.17 -1.73
N GLY A 166 9.43 1.69 -2.73
CA GLY A 166 8.88 0.91 -3.83
C GLY A 166 9.98 0.24 -4.69
N ILE A 167 11.12 0.90 -4.91
CA ILE A 167 12.28 0.28 -5.58
C ILE A 167 12.77 -0.92 -4.76
N GLY A 168 12.89 -0.79 -3.44
CA GLY A 168 13.24 -1.91 -2.56
C GLY A 168 12.23 -3.07 -2.67
N MET A 169 10.93 -2.77 -2.74
CA MET A 169 9.88 -3.76 -2.95
C MET A 169 10.03 -4.46 -4.31
N ILE A 170 10.41 -3.75 -5.38
CA ILE A 170 10.69 -4.35 -6.69
C ILE A 170 11.87 -5.32 -6.57
N LEU A 171 12.98 -4.88 -5.96
CA LEU A 171 14.17 -5.72 -5.76
C LEU A 171 13.82 -7.01 -4.97
N SER A 172 13.01 -6.89 -3.93
CA SER A 172 12.51 -8.02 -3.15
C SER A 172 11.77 -9.06 -4.01
N ASN A 173 11.03 -8.60 -5.00
CA ASN A 173 10.15 -9.43 -5.82
C ASN A 173 10.75 -9.90 -7.15
N LEU A 174 12.02 -9.60 -7.43
CA LEU A 174 12.68 -10.03 -8.68
C LEU A 174 12.73 -11.56 -8.84
N HIS A 175 12.73 -12.30 -7.75
CA HIS A 175 12.73 -13.76 -7.78
C HIS A 175 11.48 -14.33 -8.49
N PHE A 176 10.33 -13.62 -8.46
CA PHE A 176 9.12 -14.04 -9.15
C PHE A 176 9.28 -14.13 -10.68
N LEU A 177 10.27 -13.42 -11.26
CA LEU A 177 10.58 -13.54 -12.68
C LEU A 177 11.00 -14.97 -13.08
N ARG A 178 11.51 -15.75 -12.13
CA ARG A 178 11.97 -17.12 -12.36
C ARG A 178 11.08 -18.18 -11.72
N SER A 179 10.33 -17.82 -10.67
CA SER A 179 9.57 -18.78 -9.85
C SER A 179 8.06 -18.74 -10.09
N SER A 180 7.55 -17.84 -10.93
CA SER A 180 6.12 -17.68 -11.14
C SER A 180 5.76 -17.62 -12.62
N ASP A 181 4.67 -18.30 -13.01
CA ASP A 181 4.10 -18.22 -14.36
C ASP A 181 3.52 -16.81 -14.65
N ASN A 182 3.21 -16.04 -13.63
CA ASN A 182 2.71 -14.68 -13.77
C ASN A 182 3.42 -13.72 -12.77
N PRO A 183 4.69 -13.33 -13.05
CA PRO A 183 5.47 -12.47 -12.17
C PRO A 183 4.84 -11.11 -11.92
N TRP A 184 4.09 -10.59 -12.89
CA TRP A 184 3.39 -9.32 -12.76
C TRP A 184 2.30 -9.39 -11.69
N LYS A 185 1.42 -10.39 -11.78
CA LYS A 185 0.30 -10.58 -10.86
C LYS A 185 0.74 -10.85 -9.42
N PHE A 186 1.73 -11.72 -9.25
CA PHE A 186 2.08 -12.25 -7.93
C PHE A 186 3.24 -11.51 -7.23
N GLY A 187 4.03 -10.71 -7.97
CA GLY A 187 5.19 -10.04 -7.37
C GLY A 187 5.39 -8.59 -7.78
N LEU A 188 5.61 -8.34 -9.07
CA LEU A 188 6.14 -7.05 -9.53
C LEU A 188 5.09 -5.96 -9.73
N GLY A 189 3.86 -6.32 -10.09
CA GLY A 189 2.85 -5.35 -10.49
C GLY A 189 2.55 -4.31 -9.42
N ALA A 190 2.34 -4.73 -8.17
CA ALA A 190 1.97 -3.81 -7.11
C ALA A 190 3.11 -2.83 -6.72
N PRO A 191 4.37 -3.27 -6.51
CA PRO A 191 5.48 -2.33 -6.27
C PRO A 191 5.75 -1.40 -7.44
N VAL A 192 5.71 -1.90 -8.70
CA VAL A 192 5.86 -1.06 -9.90
C VAL A 192 4.75 -0.02 -9.98
N SER A 193 3.51 -0.39 -9.63
CA SER A 193 2.40 0.57 -9.58
C SER A 193 2.64 1.68 -8.56
N ILE A 194 3.15 1.36 -7.37
CA ILE A 194 3.52 2.37 -6.36
C ILE A 194 4.54 3.34 -6.92
N VAL A 195 5.64 2.84 -7.50
CA VAL A 195 6.73 3.67 -8.03
C VAL A 195 6.25 4.56 -9.17
N THR A 196 5.58 3.99 -10.17
CA THR A 196 5.14 4.73 -11.36
C THR A 196 4.05 5.75 -11.04
N LEU A 197 3.08 5.42 -10.19
CA LEU A 197 2.08 6.37 -9.72
C LEU A 197 2.68 7.47 -8.84
N ALA A 198 3.68 7.16 -8.00
CA ALA A 198 4.36 8.18 -7.21
C ALA A 198 5.19 9.15 -8.08
N ILE A 199 5.81 8.64 -9.14
CA ILE A 199 6.47 9.47 -10.16
C ILE A 199 5.42 10.32 -10.90
N ALA A 200 4.33 9.73 -11.35
CA ALA A 200 3.25 10.44 -12.06
C ALA A 200 2.63 11.56 -11.22
N CYS A 201 2.58 11.42 -9.88
CA CYS A 201 2.12 12.49 -8.99
C CYS A 201 2.92 13.79 -9.12
N ARG A 202 4.20 13.71 -9.52
CA ARG A 202 5.05 14.90 -9.72
C ARG A 202 4.70 15.68 -10.99
N PHE A 203 4.06 15.01 -11.97
CA PHE A 203 3.69 15.59 -13.27
C PHE A 203 2.21 15.99 -13.35
N GLY A 204 1.46 15.83 -12.26
CA GLY A 204 0.08 16.28 -12.16
C GLY A 204 -0.97 15.20 -12.45
N ARG A 205 -2.25 15.62 -12.49
CA ARG A 205 -3.41 14.70 -12.58
C ARG A 205 -3.49 13.96 -13.91
N GLY A 206 -3.11 14.61 -15.02
CA GLY A 206 -3.13 13.99 -16.35
C GLY A 206 -2.16 12.81 -16.44
N ALA A 207 -0.93 13.00 -15.93
CA ALA A 207 0.06 11.93 -15.87
C ALA A 207 -0.40 10.77 -14.99
N GLN A 208 -0.97 11.06 -13.81
CA GLN A 208 -1.55 10.03 -12.94
C GLN A 208 -2.66 9.24 -13.63
N LEU A 209 -3.55 9.93 -14.35
CA LEU A 209 -4.66 9.31 -15.10
C LEU A 209 -4.14 8.35 -16.17
N VAL A 210 -3.21 8.81 -17.01
CA VAL A 210 -2.61 7.97 -18.06
C VAL A 210 -1.88 6.78 -17.43
N THR A 211 -1.07 7.01 -16.41
CA THR A 211 -0.33 5.93 -15.73
C THR A 211 -1.28 4.90 -15.11
N ALA A 212 -2.34 5.34 -14.44
CA ALA A 212 -3.32 4.43 -13.83
C ALA A 212 -4.08 3.63 -14.90
N ALA A 213 -4.43 4.24 -16.04
CA ALA A 213 -5.09 3.55 -17.16
C ALA A 213 -4.19 2.49 -17.81
N VAL A 214 -2.91 2.83 -18.07
CA VAL A 214 -1.93 1.90 -18.63
C VAL A 214 -1.69 0.73 -17.68
N LEU A 215 -1.47 0.99 -16.39
CA LEU A 215 -1.31 -0.07 -15.38
C LEU A 215 -2.56 -0.95 -15.29
N GLY A 216 -3.76 -0.35 -15.33
CA GLY A 216 -5.02 -1.09 -15.35
C GLY A 216 -5.12 -2.05 -16.53
N GLY A 217 -4.72 -1.61 -17.72
CA GLY A 217 -4.62 -2.45 -18.91
C GLY A 217 -3.61 -3.59 -18.75
N LEU A 218 -2.42 -3.31 -18.20
CA LEU A 218 -1.41 -4.33 -17.94
C LEU A 218 -1.93 -5.40 -16.95
N TYR A 219 -2.59 -4.99 -15.87
CA TYR A 219 -3.17 -5.95 -14.92
C TYR A 219 -4.29 -6.79 -15.53
N LEU A 220 -5.08 -6.20 -16.45
CA LEU A 220 -6.13 -6.93 -17.17
C LEU A 220 -5.53 -8.03 -18.06
N VAL A 221 -4.47 -7.72 -18.82
CA VAL A 221 -3.74 -8.69 -19.65
C VAL A 221 -3.12 -9.80 -18.80
N HIS A 222 -2.69 -9.50 -17.58
CA HIS A 222 -2.10 -10.47 -16.66
C HIS A 222 -3.12 -11.14 -15.72
N ASP A 223 -4.41 -11.12 -16.04
CA ASP A 223 -5.51 -11.74 -15.26
C ASP A 223 -5.52 -11.35 -13.77
N SER A 224 -5.25 -10.08 -13.47
CA SER A 224 -5.31 -9.55 -12.10
C SER A 224 -6.51 -8.62 -11.91
N ARG A 225 -7.70 -9.20 -11.80
CA ARG A 225 -8.99 -8.49 -11.77
C ARG A 225 -9.09 -7.49 -10.62
N ALA A 226 -8.62 -7.87 -9.43
CA ALA A 226 -8.67 -7.02 -8.25
C ALA A 226 -7.84 -5.74 -8.43
N ALA A 227 -6.58 -5.84 -8.89
CA ALA A 227 -5.74 -4.70 -9.14
C ALA A 227 -6.24 -3.82 -10.29
N THR A 228 -6.79 -4.44 -11.35
CA THR A 228 -7.50 -3.71 -12.42
C THR A 228 -8.65 -2.88 -11.84
N GLY A 229 -9.49 -3.48 -10.99
CA GLY A 229 -10.59 -2.78 -10.32
C GLY A 229 -10.12 -1.59 -9.48
N MET A 230 -9.05 -1.77 -8.70
CA MET A 230 -8.45 -0.67 -7.90
C MET A 230 -7.99 0.49 -8.78
N LEU A 231 -7.34 0.20 -9.91
CA LEU A 231 -6.85 1.23 -10.83
C LEU A 231 -7.99 1.92 -11.58
N MET A 232 -9.07 1.20 -11.93
CA MET A 232 -10.27 1.81 -12.50
C MET A 232 -10.96 2.77 -11.52
N LEU A 233 -10.99 2.45 -10.22
CA LEU A 233 -11.48 3.36 -9.18
C LEU A 233 -10.60 4.63 -9.10
N ILE A 234 -9.28 4.48 -9.21
CA ILE A 234 -8.34 5.62 -9.24
C ILE A 234 -8.59 6.49 -10.49
N VAL A 235 -8.73 5.88 -11.66
CA VAL A 235 -9.06 6.58 -12.92
C VAL A 235 -10.36 7.38 -12.77
N ALA A 236 -11.41 6.76 -12.25
CA ALA A 236 -12.69 7.43 -12.05
C ALA A 236 -12.60 8.63 -11.09
N LEU A 237 -11.86 8.49 -9.98
CA LEU A 237 -11.63 9.60 -9.05
C LEU A 237 -10.81 10.73 -9.65
N LEU A 238 -9.79 10.42 -10.45
CA LEU A 238 -8.97 11.42 -11.13
C LEU A 238 -9.79 12.18 -12.19
N ILE A 239 -10.62 11.47 -12.97
CA ILE A 239 -11.56 12.09 -13.91
C ILE A 239 -12.51 13.02 -13.15
N LEU A 240 -13.11 12.56 -12.06
CA LEU A 240 -13.97 13.39 -11.22
C LEU A 240 -13.28 14.66 -10.75
N GLN A 241 -12.02 14.56 -10.31
CA GLN A 241 -11.24 15.73 -9.88
C GLN A 241 -10.94 16.69 -11.03
N ILE A 242 -10.58 16.17 -12.20
CA ILE A 242 -10.30 16.98 -13.40
C ILE A 242 -11.57 17.71 -13.86
N VAL A 243 -12.69 16.99 -13.98
CA VAL A 243 -13.97 17.56 -14.41
C VAL A 243 -14.49 18.58 -13.38
N SER A 244 -14.43 18.24 -12.08
CA SER A 244 -14.87 19.16 -11.04
C SER A 244 -14.05 20.45 -11.01
N ALA A 245 -12.75 20.38 -11.25
CA ALA A 245 -11.90 21.56 -11.31
C ALA A 245 -12.22 22.48 -12.50
N LYS A 246 -12.74 21.94 -13.61
CA LYS A 246 -13.15 22.72 -14.78
C LYS A 246 -14.55 23.32 -14.64
N LEU A 247 -15.46 22.64 -13.94
CA LEU A 247 -16.88 23.04 -13.86
C LEU A 247 -17.20 23.95 -12.66
N THR A 248 -16.32 24.03 -11.65
CA THR A 248 -16.63 24.75 -10.41
C THR A 248 -15.91 26.07 -10.37
N ILE A 249 -16.67 27.17 -10.32
CA ILE A 249 -16.17 28.55 -10.17
C ILE A 249 -15.58 28.76 -8.75
N THR A 250 -16.12 28.07 -7.75
CA THR A 250 -15.63 28.09 -6.36
C THR A 250 -15.20 26.70 -5.92
N ALA A 251 -13.98 26.57 -5.41
CA ALA A 251 -13.46 25.31 -4.92
C ALA A 251 -14.36 24.73 -3.80
N PRO A 252 -14.84 23.48 -3.91
CA PRO A 252 -15.67 22.88 -2.87
C PRO A 252 -14.88 22.75 -1.55
N SER A 253 -15.57 22.85 -0.42
CA SER A 253 -14.92 22.63 0.87
C SER A 253 -14.28 21.24 0.94
N PRO A 254 -13.16 21.06 1.68
CA PRO A 254 -12.50 19.75 1.81
C PRO A 254 -13.45 18.63 2.29
N ALA A 255 -14.42 18.97 3.15
CA ALA A 255 -15.41 18.00 3.63
C ALA A 255 -16.35 17.51 2.50
N ARG A 256 -16.85 18.43 1.67
CA ARG A 256 -17.70 18.07 0.51
C ARG A 256 -16.91 17.27 -0.53
N MET A 257 -15.63 17.61 -0.74
CA MET A 257 -14.74 16.88 -1.62
C MET A 257 -14.58 15.43 -1.15
N ARG A 258 -14.27 15.20 0.14
CA ARG A 258 -14.17 13.86 0.73
C ARG A 258 -15.45 13.07 0.59
N ALA A 259 -16.59 13.64 1.01
CA ALA A 259 -17.87 12.97 0.93
C ALA A 259 -18.18 12.49 -0.49
N ARG A 260 -17.97 13.36 -1.48
CA ARG A 260 -18.19 13.04 -2.89
C ARG A 260 -17.25 11.91 -3.39
N GLN A 261 -15.98 11.96 -3.01
CA GLN A 261 -14.99 10.93 -3.40
C GLN A 261 -15.27 9.59 -2.73
N ILE A 262 -15.66 9.58 -1.45
CA ILE A 262 -16.05 8.36 -0.73
C ILE A 262 -17.32 7.77 -1.35
N LEU A 263 -18.33 8.58 -1.60
CA LEU A 263 -19.58 8.12 -2.23
C LEU A 263 -19.29 7.49 -3.60
N LEU A 264 -18.41 8.12 -4.38
CA LEU A 264 -18.00 7.57 -5.68
C LEU A 264 -17.23 6.24 -5.51
N LEU A 265 -16.29 6.16 -4.58
CA LEU A 265 -15.55 4.92 -4.30
C LEU A 265 -16.50 3.79 -3.91
N VAL A 266 -17.37 4.02 -2.96
CA VAL A 266 -18.36 3.02 -2.50
C VAL A 266 -19.31 2.65 -3.64
N GLY A 267 -19.90 3.65 -4.29
CA GLY A 267 -20.85 3.41 -5.37
C GLY A 267 -20.26 2.64 -6.55
N LEU A 268 -19.05 3.02 -7.00
CA LEU A 268 -18.36 2.31 -8.09
C LEU A 268 -17.93 0.90 -7.66
N THR A 269 -17.48 0.71 -6.42
CA THR A 269 -17.12 -0.62 -5.93
C THR A 269 -18.35 -1.53 -5.91
N CYS A 270 -19.47 -1.06 -5.38
CA CYS A 270 -20.73 -1.81 -5.38
C CYS A 270 -21.20 -2.10 -6.83
N ALA A 271 -21.21 -1.09 -7.70
CA ALA A 271 -21.64 -1.25 -9.08
C ALA A 271 -20.74 -2.24 -9.85
N ALA A 272 -19.41 -2.14 -9.68
CA ALA A 272 -18.47 -3.06 -10.31
C ALA A 272 -18.64 -4.49 -9.79
N THR A 273 -18.84 -4.68 -8.48
CA THR A 273 -19.09 -6.01 -7.92
C THR A 273 -20.35 -6.62 -8.47
N LEU A 274 -21.46 -5.87 -8.49
CA LEU A 274 -22.73 -6.32 -9.06
C LEU A 274 -22.61 -6.65 -10.55
N ALA A 275 -21.91 -5.79 -11.33
CA ALA A 275 -21.70 -6.01 -12.74
C ALA A 275 -20.87 -7.27 -13.02
N VAL A 276 -19.80 -7.51 -12.26
CA VAL A 276 -18.96 -8.72 -12.39
C VAL A 276 -19.76 -9.97 -12.03
N VAL A 277 -20.55 -9.95 -10.96
CA VAL A 277 -21.41 -11.07 -10.58
C VAL A 277 -22.46 -11.35 -11.67
N ALA A 278 -23.14 -10.31 -12.14
CA ALA A 278 -24.13 -10.44 -13.21
C ALA A 278 -23.51 -10.95 -14.52
N ALA A 279 -22.37 -10.43 -14.94
CA ALA A 279 -21.65 -10.88 -16.12
C ALA A 279 -21.14 -12.32 -16.00
N SER A 280 -20.72 -12.73 -14.79
CA SER A 280 -20.32 -14.10 -14.52
C SER A 280 -21.49 -15.09 -14.64
N LEU A 281 -22.64 -14.75 -14.04
CA LEU A 281 -23.86 -15.56 -14.11
C LEU A 281 -24.43 -15.63 -15.54
N ALA A 282 -24.36 -14.53 -16.30
CA ALA A 282 -24.78 -14.49 -17.70
C ALA A 282 -23.82 -15.19 -18.68
N GLY A 283 -22.64 -15.66 -18.22
CA GLY A 283 -21.67 -16.36 -19.06
C GLY A 283 -20.78 -15.45 -19.90
N TYR A 284 -20.89 -14.13 -19.79
CA TYR A 284 -20.05 -13.17 -20.54
C TYR A 284 -18.56 -13.28 -20.21
N LEU A 285 -18.21 -13.83 -19.04
CA LEU A 285 -16.82 -14.03 -18.62
C LEU A 285 -16.29 -15.44 -18.93
N GLY A 286 -17.04 -16.22 -19.71
CA GLY A 286 -16.68 -17.57 -20.10
C GLY A 286 -17.41 -18.66 -19.29
N LYS A 287 -17.56 -19.83 -19.93
CA LYS A 287 -18.33 -20.96 -19.36
C LYS A 287 -17.75 -21.49 -18.04
N GLU A 288 -16.42 -21.52 -17.90
CA GLU A 288 -15.76 -21.93 -16.66
C GLU A 288 -16.09 -21.01 -15.48
N VAL A 289 -16.03 -19.67 -15.71
CA VAL A 289 -16.37 -18.68 -14.69
C VAL A 289 -17.85 -18.79 -14.31
N GLN A 290 -18.72 -18.98 -15.30
CA GLN A 290 -20.14 -19.18 -15.09
C GLN A 290 -20.43 -20.42 -14.23
N GLN A 291 -19.88 -21.58 -14.61
CA GLN A 291 -20.06 -22.82 -13.86
C GLN A 291 -19.54 -22.70 -12.43
N ARG A 292 -18.35 -22.12 -12.25
CA ARG A 292 -17.76 -21.89 -10.92
C ARG A 292 -18.65 -20.96 -10.08
N THR A 293 -19.18 -19.88 -10.66
CA THR A 293 -20.07 -18.94 -9.97
C THR A 293 -21.41 -19.57 -9.62
N MET A 294 -21.96 -20.40 -10.52
CA MET A 294 -23.19 -21.16 -10.25
C MET A 294 -22.99 -22.17 -9.13
N LEU A 295 -21.89 -22.94 -9.14
CA LEU A 295 -21.56 -23.90 -8.07
C LEU A 295 -21.42 -23.17 -6.71
N GLN A 296 -20.81 -22.00 -6.69
CA GLN A 296 -20.69 -21.18 -5.50
C GLN A 296 -22.03 -20.62 -5.03
N SER A 297 -22.95 -20.30 -5.96
CA SER A 297 -24.27 -19.73 -5.61
C SER A 297 -25.30 -20.79 -5.16
N HIS A 298 -25.17 -22.05 -5.59
CA HIS A 298 -26.10 -23.13 -5.22
C HIS A 298 -25.98 -23.57 -3.77
N GLY A 299 -24.87 -23.26 -3.09
CA GLY A 299 -24.58 -23.76 -1.75
C GLY A 299 -24.85 -22.78 -0.60
N THR A 300 -24.85 -21.47 -0.85
CA THR A 300 -25.03 -20.46 0.19
C THR A 300 -25.79 -19.25 -0.34
N ASN A 301 -26.65 -18.67 0.50
CA ASN A 301 -27.32 -17.40 0.20
C ASN A 301 -26.36 -16.20 0.15
N ASN A 302 -25.03 -16.41 0.35
CA ASN A 302 -24.03 -15.37 0.39
C ASN A 302 -22.81 -15.75 -0.46
N LEU A 303 -22.80 -15.27 -1.71
CA LEU A 303 -21.73 -15.48 -2.69
C LEU A 303 -20.34 -15.04 -2.19
N ILE A 304 -20.26 -14.06 -1.29
CA ILE A 304 -18.98 -13.56 -0.75
C ILE A 304 -18.37 -14.61 0.18
N LEU A 305 -19.18 -15.21 1.05
CA LEU A 305 -18.73 -16.29 1.95
C LEU A 305 -18.37 -17.56 1.18
N ALA A 306 -19.17 -17.93 0.19
CA ALA A 306 -18.89 -19.07 -0.67
C ALA A 306 -17.60 -18.93 -1.50
N ALA A 307 -17.25 -17.68 -1.88
CA ALA A 307 -16.02 -17.38 -2.59
C ALA A 307 -14.77 -17.34 -1.69
N ARG A 308 -14.95 -17.41 -0.36
CA ARG A 308 -13.89 -17.25 0.65
C ARG A 308 -14.04 -18.29 1.78
N PRO A 309 -13.85 -19.56 1.46
CA PRO A 309 -13.98 -20.64 2.44
C PRO A 309 -12.97 -20.52 3.60
N GLU A 310 -11.86 -19.79 3.40
CA GLU A 310 -10.86 -19.48 4.43
C GLU A 310 -11.46 -18.74 5.64
N LEU A 311 -12.57 -18.00 5.43
CA LEU A 311 -13.28 -17.34 6.53
C LEU A 311 -13.95 -18.36 7.46
N GLY A 312 -14.45 -19.48 6.92
CA GLY A 312 -14.98 -20.59 7.71
C GLY A 312 -13.89 -21.27 8.54
N ALA A 313 -12.73 -21.54 7.92
CA ALA A 313 -11.56 -22.05 8.63
C ALA A 313 -11.12 -21.11 9.76
N SER A 314 -11.05 -19.82 9.48
CA SER A 314 -10.67 -18.78 10.45
C SER A 314 -11.61 -18.73 11.63
N TRP A 315 -12.92 -18.80 11.38
CA TRP A 315 -13.94 -18.77 12.43
C TRP A 315 -13.86 -19.99 13.35
N GLU A 316 -13.76 -21.20 12.78
CA GLU A 316 -13.65 -22.41 13.58
C GLU A 316 -12.37 -22.46 14.40
N LEU A 317 -11.23 -22.05 13.84
CA LEU A 317 -9.99 -21.96 14.59
C LEU A 317 -10.06 -20.92 15.69
N LEU A 318 -10.71 -19.77 15.46
CA LEU A 318 -10.90 -18.71 16.45
C LEU A 318 -11.77 -19.19 17.63
N THR A 319 -12.86 -19.89 17.37
CA THR A 319 -13.76 -20.40 18.39
C THR A 319 -13.11 -21.53 19.22
N HIS A 320 -12.26 -22.33 18.56
CA HIS A 320 -11.53 -23.43 19.21
C HIS A 320 -10.37 -22.93 20.07
N ARG A 321 -9.65 -21.90 19.60
CA ARG A 321 -8.46 -21.35 20.28
C ARG A 321 -8.38 -19.81 20.17
N PRO A 322 -9.22 -19.10 20.95
CA PRO A 322 -9.39 -17.64 20.78
C PRO A 322 -8.12 -16.81 21.02
N TRP A 323 -7.16 -17.36 21.73
CA TRP A 323 -5.87 -16.70 22.01
C TRP A 323 -4.84 -16.85 20.90
N GLY A 324 -5.15 -17.60 19.83
CA GLY A 324 -4.20 -17.92 18.76
C GLY A 324 -3.29 -19.10 19.13
N TYR A 325 -2.25 -19.29 18.33
CA TYR A 325 -1.36 -20.46 18.44
C TYR A 325 0.06 -20.09 18.86
N GLY A 326 0.54 -18.93 18.46
CA GLY A 326 1.88 -18.45 18.74
C GLY A 326 2.78 -18.41 17.50
N ALA A 327 3.86 -17.64 17.59
CA ALA A 327 4.78 -17.45 16.48
C ALA A 327 5.51 -18.76 16.15
N GLY A 328 5.56 -19.12 14.85
CA GLY A 328 6.26 -20.32 14.36
C GLY A 328 5.59 -21.65 14.62
N VAL A 329 4.41 -21.65 15.23
CA VAL A 329 3.66 -22.89 15.53
C VAL A 329 3.09 -23.49 14.26
N GLN A 330 3.34 -24.80 14.06
CA GLN A 330 2.78 -25.58 12.97
C GLN A 330 1.42 -26.18 13.36
N PRO A 331 0.45 -26.24 12.41
CA PRO A 331 -0.83 -26.86 12.67
C PRO A 331 -0.68 -28.37 12.90
N ARG A 332 -1.40 -28.91 13.85
CA ARG A 332 -1.59 -30.35 14.00
C ARG A 332 -2.73 -30.84 13.11
N TYR A 333 -2.81 -32.14 12.93
CA TYR A 333 -3.90 -32.76 12.16
C TYR A 333 -5.29 -32.33 12.66
N GLU A 334 -5.48 -32.23 13.96
CA GLU A 334 -6.74 -31.80 14.59
C GLU A 334 -7.10 -30.34 14.22
N ASP A 335 -6.11 -29.44 14.21
CA ASP A 335 -6.31 -28.04 13.86
C ASP A 335 -6.69 -27.92 12.38
N VAL A 336 -6.01 -28.67 11.51
CA VAL A 336 -6.35 -28.72 10.08
C VAL A 336 -7.76 -29.27 9.87
N ARG A 337 -8.13 -30.33 10.60
CA ARG A 337 -9.49 -30.90 10.53
C ARG A 337 -10.55 -29.91 10.99
N THR A 338 -10.31 -29.17 12.09
CA THR A 338 -11.19 -28.12 12.58
C THR A 338 -11.38 -27.03 11.53
N ALA A 339 -10.28 -26.55 10.91
CA ALA A 339 -10.34 -25.59 9.82
C ALA A 339 -11.14 -26.13 8.61
N MET A 340 -10.90 -27.38 8.22
CA MET A 340 -11.63 -28.03 7.12
C MET A 340 -13.14 -28.15 7.42
N GLN A 341 -13.53 -28.39 8.66
CA GLN A 341 -14.95 -28.41 9.08
C GLN A 341 -15.59 -27.02 8.88
N GLY A 342 -14.89 -25.95 9.27
CA GLY A 342 -15.34 -24.59 9.05
C GLY A 342 -15.50 -24.25 7.55
N MET A 343 -14.60 -24.74 6.70
CA MET A 343 -14.72 -24.58 5.24
C MET A 343 -15.91 -25.37 4.68
N ALA A 344 -16.09 -26.61 5.16
CA ALA A 344 -17.20 -27.47 4.73
C ALA A 344 -18.57 -26.89 5.14
N SER A 345 -18.68 -26.16 6.26
CA SER A 345 -19.91 -25.49 6.67
C SER A 345 -20.34 -24.40 5.68
N LEU A 346 -19.42 -23.90 4.86
CA LEU A 346 -19.66 -22.97 3.75
C LEU A 346 -19.84 -23.68 2.40
N ASN A 347 -20.11 -24.99 2.39
CA ASN A 347 -20.27 -25.83 1.21
C ASN A 347 -19.02 -25.89 0.30
N TYR A 348 -17.83 -25.73 0.88
CA TYR A 348 -16.57 -25.91 0.17
C TYR A 348 -16.01 -27.30 0.44
N ASN A 349 -15.55 -28.00 -0.62
CA ASN A 349 -14.82 -29.25 -0.44
C ASN A 349 -13.36 -28.94 -0.07
N PRO A 350 -12.95 -29.12 1.21
CA PRO A 350 -11.62 -28.75 1.67
C PRO A 350 -10.54 -29.80 1.35
N ASP A 351 -10.94 -30.99 0.84
CA ASP A 351 -10.00 -32.08 0.53
C ASP A 351 -9.30 -31.84 -0.82
N ASN A 352 -8.41 -30.87 -0.85
CA ASN A 352 -7.68 -30.49 -2.06
C ASN A 352 -6.26 -29.97 -1.73
N GLY A 353 -5.43 -29.85 -2.79
CA GLY A 353 -4.04 -29.40 -2.68
C GLY A 353 -3.91 -27.95 -2.17
N TYR A 354 -4.89 -27.09 -2.41
CA TYR A 354 -4.88 -25.72 -1.92
C TYR A 354 -4.87 -25.67 -0.39
N VAL A 355 -5.78 -26.42 0.25
CA VAL A 355 -5.86 -26.46 1.71
C VAL A 355 -4.61 -27.14 2.31
N ARG A 356 -4.21 -28.29 1.76
CA ARG A 356 -3.10 -29.07 2.33
C ARG A 356 -1.74 -28.41 2.14
N ASN A 357 -1.47 -27.84 0.94
CA ASN A 357 -0.14 -27.33 0.59
C ASN A 357 0.01 -25.83 0.85
N TYR A 358 -1.02 -25.01 0.56
CA TYR A 358 -0.92 -23.56 0.73
C TYR A 358 -1.36 -23.10 2.11
N MET A 359 -2.53 -23.55 2.59
CA MET A 359 -3.04 -23.04 3.87
C MET A 359 -2.30 -23.64 5.07
N PHE A 360 -1.90 -24.92 5.00
CA PHE A 360 -1.36 -25.65 6.15
C PHE A 360 -0.03 -26.36 5.87
N GLY A 361 0.55 -26.26 4.67
CA GLY A 361 1.77 -26.98 4.31
C GLY A 361 3.04 -26.46 5.00
N HIS A 362 3.10 -25.17 5.31
CA HIS A 362 4.26 -24.51 5.93
C HIS A 362 3.92 -23.72 7.20
N GLY A 363 2.72 -23.90 7.74
CA GLY A 363 2.21 -23.17 8.89
C GLY A 363 0.73 -22.84 8.72
N PHE A 364 0.25 -21.89 9.48
CA PHE A 364 -1.09 -21.33 9.30
C PHE A 364 -1.03 -20.18 8.30
N GLU A 365 -1.67 -20.30 7.15
CA GLU A 365 -1.84 -19.24 6.17
C GLU A 365 -3.32 -19.18 5.75
N LEU A 366 -4.11 -18.41 6.52
CA LEU A 366 -5.57 -18.32 6.33
C LEU A 366 -5.97 -17.23 5.32
N HIS A 367 -5.00 -16.71 4.57
CA HIS A 367 -5.23 -15.70 3.54
C HIS A 367 -6.06 -14.50 4.04
N SER A 368 -5.82 -14.09 5.28
CA SER A 368 -6.29 -12.84 5.86
C SER A 368 -5.20 -12.28 6.76
N GLY A 369 -4.60 -11.17 6.35
CA GLY A 369 -3.49 -10.57 7.11
C GLY A 369 -3.85 -10.27 8.57
N LEU A 370 -5.13 -9.99 8.86
CA LEU A 370 -5.63 -9.79 10.22
C LEU A 370 -5.65 -11.10 11.00
N VAL A 371 -6.15 -12.17 10.38
CA VAL A 371 -6.28 -13.50 11.02
C VAL A 371 -4.91 -14.16 11.15
N ASP A 372 -4.05 -14.05 10.14
CA ASP A 372 -2.67 -14.56 10.20
C ASP A 372 -1.89 -13.93 11.35
N ALA A 373 -2.07 -12.60 11.57
CA ALA A 373 -1.48 -11.90 12.69
C ALA A 373 -2.06 -12.33 14.04
N TRP A 374 -3.37 -12.60 14.10
CA TRP A 374 -4.00 -13.14 15.31
C TRP A 374 -3.47 -14.55 15.64
N ILE A 375 -3.36 -15.44 14.66
CA ILE A 375 -2.85 -16.80 14.86
C ILE A 375 -1.44 -16.79 15.44
N ALA A 376 -0.54 -16.00 14.84
CA ALA A 376 0.86 -15.96 15.22
C ALA A 376 1.13 -15.12 16.50
N LEU A 377 0.41 -14.02 16.68
CA LEU A 377 0.74 -12.97 17.64
C LEU A 377 -0.44 -12.64 18.58
N SER A 378 -1.49 -13.45 18.58
CA SER A 378 -2.71 -13.28 19.37
C SER A 378 -3.48 -12.00 19.04
N LEU A 379 -4.41 -11.61 19.90
CA LEU A 379 -5.20 -10.39 19.76
C LEU A 379 -4.35 -9.12 19.60
N PRO A 380 -3.21 -8.94 20.31
CA PRO A 380 -2.34 -7.79 20.05
C PRO A 380 -1.77 -7.76 18.64
N GLY A 381 -1.52 -8.92 18.01
CA GLY A 381 -1.09 -9.00 16.61
C GLY A 381 -2.19 -8.52 15.65
N ALA A 382 -3.42 -8.99 15.84
CA ALA A 382 -4.57 -8.49 15.08
C ALA A 382 -4.79 -6.98 15.30
N ALA A 383 -4.66 -6.50 16.54
CA ALA A 383 -4.77 -5.09 16.88
C ALA A 383 -3.65 -4.24 16.23
N LEU A 384 -2.43 -4.75 16.13
CA LEU A 384 -1.31 -4.11 15.45
C LEU A 384 -1.64 -3.91 13.97
N VAL A 385 -2.11 -4.96 13.28
CA VAL A 385 -2.52 -4.90 11.87
C VAL A 385 -3.69 -3.92 11.70
N ALA A 386 -4.73 -4.04 12.50
CA ALA A 386 -5.88 -3.14 12.45
C ALA A 386 -5.48 -1.67 12.65
N PHE A 387 -4.55 -1.42 13.57
CA PHE A 387 -4.05 -0.07 13.83
C PHE A 387 -3.17 0.46 12.68
N ALA A 388 -2.35 -0.38 12.06
CA ALA A 388 -1.58 -0.01 10.87
C ALA A 388 -2.50 0.33 9.68
N VAL A 389 -3.56 -0.46 9.48
CA VAL A 389 -4.63 -0.17 8.50
C VAL A 389 -5.29 1.17 8.82
N TRP A 390 -5.67 1.41 10.08
CA TRP A 390 -6.30 2.65 10.50
C TRP A 390 -5.40 3.88 10.25
N LEU A 391 -4.10 3.77 10.53
CA LEU A 391 -3.15 4.84 10.20
C LEU A 391 -3.13 5.13 8.70
N GLY A 392 -3.07 4.09 7.86
CA GLY A 392 -3.12 4.25 6.41
C GLY A 392 -4.43 4.88 5.93
N LEU A 393 -5.57 4.44 6.47
CA LEU A 393 -6.88 5.04 6.17
C LEU A 393 -6.94 6.50 6.62
N ARG A 394 -6.30 6.86 7.72
CA ARG A 394 -6.20 8.25 8.17
C ARG A 394 -5.41 9.10 7.18
N ALA A 395 -4.26 8.59 6.68
CA ALA A 395 -3.51 9.27 5.62
C ALA A 395 -4.33 9.41 4.33
N LEU A 396 -5.06 8.36 3.96
CA LEU A 396 -5.96 8.40 2.81
C LEU A 396 -7.09 9.42 3.00
N TRP A 397 -7.70 9.46 4.17
CA TRP A 397 -8.74 10.45 4.52
C TRP A 397 -8.26 11.89 4.33
N ASP A 398 -7.05 12.18 4.79
CA ASP A 398 -6.44 13.51 4.62
C ASP A 398 -6.11 13.78 3.15
N ASN A 399 -5.71 12.77 2.39
CA ASN A 399 -5.46 12.85 0.94
C ASN A 399 -6.74 13.09 0.12
N LEU A 400 -7.83 12.41 0.43
CA LEU A 400 -9.13 12.58 -0.26
C LEU A 400 -9.71 13.98 -0.09
N GLY A 401 -9.38 14.70 0.99
CA GLY A 401 -9.80 16.10 1.18
C GLY A 401 -9.04 17.13 0.36
N THR A 402 -7.99 16.71 -0.36
CA THR A 402 -7.13 17.62 -1.11
C THR A 402 -7.54 17.71 -2.58
N ALA A 403 -7.17 18.84 -3.21
CA ALA A 403 -7.35 18.99 -4.66
C ALA A 403 -6.40 18.09 -5.48
N HIS A 404 -5.35 17.56 -4.88
CA HIS A 404 -4.34 16.73 -5.52
C HIS A 404 -4.31 15.33 -4.91
N LEU A 405 -5.12 14.43 -5.47
CA LEU A 405 -5.12 13.02 -5.07
C LEU A 405 -3.73 12.41 -5.31
N LYS A 406 -3.21 11.73 -4.31
CA LYS A 406 -2.00 10.89 -4.45
C LYS A 406 -2.43 9.48 -4.81
N SER A 407 -2.45 9.19 -6.10
CA SER A 407 -2.98 7.92 -6.64
C SER A 407 -2.23 6.70 -6.12
N TRP A 408 -0.92 6.80 -5.89
CA TRP A 408 -0.13 5.71 -5.32
C TRP A 408 -0.56 5.37 -3.88
N LEU A 409 -0.93 6.40 -3.06
CA LEU A 409 -1.40 6.17 -1.70
C LEU A 409 -2.78 5.51 -1.69
N LEU A 410 -3.67 5.94 -2.59
CA LEU A 410 -4.97 5.30 -2.76
C LEU A 410 -4.81 3.84 -3.19
N PHE A 411 -3.95 3.56 -4.18
CA PHE A 411 -3.66 2.19 -4.62
C PHE A 411 -3.11 1.33 -3.48
N ALA A 412 -2.11 1.84 -2.74
CA ALA A 412 -1.53 1.14 -1.61
C ALA A 412 -2.57 0.82 -0.52
N MET A 413 -3.48 1.75 -0.24
CA MET A 413 -4.50 1.54 0.80
C MET A 413 -5.63 0.61 0.36
N LEU A 414 -6.04 0.64 -0.90
CA LEU A 414 -6.96 -0.35 -1.45
C LEU A 414 -6.35 -1.76 -1.41
N PHE A 415 -5.05 -1.86 -1.74
CA PHE A 415 -4.30 -3.12 -1.66
C PHE A 415 -4.20 -3.63 -0.21
N VAL A 416 -3.91 -2.75 0.75
CA VAL A 416 -3.89 -3.06 2.19
C VAL A 416 -5.25 -3.55 2.66
N LEU A 417 -6.32 -2.84 2.36
CA LEU A 417 -7.68 -3.23 2.77
C LEU A 417 -8.05 -4.61 2.25
N LEU A 418 -7.81 -4.86 0.95
CA LEU A 418 -8.11 -6.15 0.36
C LEU A 418 -7.31 -7.27 1.02
N ASN A 419 -5.98 -7.13 1.12
CA ASN A 419 -5.13 -8.19 1.63
C ASN A 419 -5.18 -8.36 3.16
N SER A 420 -5.55 -7.33 3.91
CA SER A 420 -5.84 -7.49 5.34
C SER A 420 -7.07 -8.35 5.58
N ALA A 421 -8.04 -8.33 4.67
CA ALA A 421 -9.25 -9.13 4.74
C ALA A 421 -9.09 -10.51 4.08
N VAL A 422 -8.45 -10.57 2.90
CA VAL A 422 -8.47 -11.77 2.02
C VAL A 422 -7.14 -12.02 1.31
N GLY A 423 -6.03 -11.72 1.95
CA GLY A 423 -4.67 -11.99 1.46
C GLY A 423 -3.70 -12.27 2.59
N PRO A 424 -2.54 -12.88 2.31
CA PRO A 424 -1.58 -13.28 3.34
C PRO A 424 -0.89 -12.08 3.98
N LEU A 425 -0.57 -12.20 5.27
CA LEU A 425 0.13 -11.17 6.04
C LEU A 425 1.50 -10.85 5.44
N SER A 426 2.17 -11.83 4.85
CA SER A 426 3.54 -11.72 4.32
C SER A 426 3.71 -10.63 3.26
N VAL A 427 2.66 -10.30 2.50
CA VAL A 427 2.72 -9.25 1.44
C VAL A 427 2.47 -7.83 1.95
N LEU A 428 1.94 -7.67 3.16
CA LEU A 428 1.42 -6.39 3.67
C LEU A 428 2.45 -5.43 4.28
N PRO A 429 3.57 -5.86 4.91
CA PRO A 429 4.36 -5.00 5.77
C PRO A 429 4.87 -3.72 5.10
N ALA A 430 5.40 -3.80 3.87
CA ALA A 430 5.88 -2.60 3.16
C ALA A 430 4.74 -1.61 2.83
N TYR A 431 3.53 -2.10 2.58
CA TYR A 431 2.35 -1.25 2.34
C TYR A 431 1.84 -0.62 3.63
N PHE A 432 1.95 -1.31 4.78
CA PHE A 432 1.71 -0.68 6.10
C PHE A 432 2.69 0.45 6.36
N VAL A 433 3.97 0.28 5.99
CA VAL A 433 4.98 1.34 6.12
C VAL A 433 4.62 2.56 5.28
N LEU A 434 4.17 2.38 4.03
CA LEU A 434 3.69 3.47 3.17
C LEU A 434 2.52 4.23 3.81
N GLY A 435 1.49 3.51 4.27
CA GLY A 435 0.29 4.09 4.84
C GLY A 435 0.53 4.76 6.20
N ALA A 436 1.11 4.02 7.14
CA ALA A 436 1.37 4.52 8.49
C ALA A 436 2.41 5.65 8.48
N GLY A 437 3.48 5.52 7.70
CA GLY A 437 4.49 6.57 7.56
C GLY A 437 3.94 7.85 6.90
N ALA A 438 2.98 7.71 5.99
CA ALA A 438 2.25 8.86 5.45
C ALA A 438 1.38 9.56 6.52
N ALA A 439 0.79 8.80 7.46
CA ALA A 439 -0.08 9.34 8.51
C ALA A 439 0.65 10.05 9.64
N LEU A 440 1.86 9.58 9.99
CA LEU A 440 2.58 10.09 11.18
C LEU A 440 3.06 11.53 11.04
N HIS A 441 3.18 12.05 9.83
CA HIS A 441 3.68 13.40 9.56
C HIS A 441 2.56 14.44 9.39
N ALA A 442 1.30 14.13 9.60
CA ALA A 442 0.18 15.07 9.44
C ALA A 442 0.10 16.15 10.54
N GLY A 443 1.22 16.58 11.12
CA GLY A 443 1.26 17.50 12.24
C GLY A 443 2.14 18.73 12.05
N LYS A 444 1.89 19.53 11.03
CA LYS A 444 1.96 20.99 10.95
C LYS A 444 1.52 21.40 9.54
N ALA A 445 0.22 21.68 9.40
CA ALA A 445 -0.19 22.54 8.31
C ALA A 445 0.68 23.82 8.40
N PRO A 446 1.28 24.30 7.31
CA PRO A 446 1.88 25.62 7.33
C PRO A 446 0.80 26.58 7.85
N PRO A 447 1.17 27.55 8.71
CA PRO A 447 0.22 28.55 9.14
C PRO A 447 -0.44 29.13 7.88
N PRO A 448 -1.77 29.33 7.88
CA PRO A 448 -2.43 29.95 6.75
C PRO A 448 -1.66 31.24 6.44
N HIS A 449 -1.25 31.40 5.18
CA HIS A 449 -0.65 32.64 4.72
C HIS A 449 -1.57 33.73 5.20
N GLN A 450 -1.15 34.46 6.24
CA GLN A 450 -1.77 35.71 6.57
C GLN A 450 -1.55 36.60 5.34
N PRO A 451 -2.62 37.02 4.63
CA PRO A 451 -2.47 38.01 3.60
C PRO A 451 -1.78 39.19 4.27
N SER A 452 -0.60 39.55 3.76
CA SER A 452 0.11 40.74 4.18
C SER A 452 -0.91 41.86 4.14
N ARG A 453 -1.31 42.38 5.33
CA ARG A 453 -2.04 43.62 5.43
C ARG A 453 -1.12 44.68 4.81
N GLN A 454 -1.26 44.87 3.50
CA GLN A 454 -0.83 46.12 2.89
C GLN A 454 -1.58 47.21 3.65
N ARG A 455 -0.85 47.89 4.50
CA ARG A 455 -1.30 49.15 5.09
C ARG A 455 -1.67 50.06 3.91
N MET A 456 -2.95 50.18 3.65
CA MET A 456 -3.47 51.34 2.98
C MET A 456 -3.28 52.49 3.99
N SER A 457 -2.14 53.17 3.90
CA SER A 457 -1.97 54.50 4.41
C SER A 457 -2.48 55.47 3.33
N ALA A 458 -3.60 56.07 3.61
CA ALA A 458 -4.11 57.23 2.89
C ALA A 458 -3.12 58.42 3.01
#